data_035fc57181d3c0e543dfc122efebc950
#
_entry.id   035fc57181d3c0e543dfc122efebc950
#
_cell.length_a   1.000
_cell.length_b   1.000
_cell.length_c   1.000
_cell.angle_alpha   90.00
_cell.angle_beta   90.00
_cell.angle_gamma   90.00
#
_symmetry.space_group_name_H-M   'P 1'
#
loop_
_entity.id
_entity.type
_entity.pdbx_description
1 polymer ?
#
loop_
_entity_poly.entity_id
_entity_poly.type
_entity_poly.pdbx_seq_one_letter_code
_entity_poly.pdbx_strand_id
1 'polypeptide(L)'
;MSTYIDTILQNPQYAVLSAVSLVTILVVNFSFFTQEEKYPFLIPKKPLELTDRRVVKEFLTNSKNLLAKSRTAYKDQPYRAYTELGKVLVIPPSWVEALKTRVTGPVSEESALAIRDCLTDSKEWHGVKPQEDLIRVVSRVSSRIFMGEELCRDEEWNRVSSEYTLMVFSYGVAFREYPRWLRPYIHWFLPQCWAIRAKLNEARQCLKPHIDRRNAIKKQALAEGKPCPFYDSLEWFEKEYEKHDPAKEQIAVSIVAYHTTSDLLAETLLNLCQYPALLQELREEIVSVLTAEGGLTKAALYNLKLMDSVIKESQRMRPILLGAFRRVAIADVTLPNDDILKKGDKIIGNMSHMWDSDTYDNALKFDPYRFVKMRQTGDDKKAHLVSTSAEHLGFGHGIHACPGRFFAANEIKILLCHMLLKYDWKLPEGYKPQPTFSGFKLLGDYSSNILVRRRAEELDIDSLSRS
;
A
#
# COMPACT_ATOMS: atom_id res chain seq x y z
N MET A 1 -16.42 -44.04 -14.00
CA MET A 1 -16.20 -43.83 -12.55
C MET A 1 -16.78 -44.97 -11.71
N SER A 2 -17.94 -45.53 -12.03
CA SER A 2 -18.58 -46.67 -11.33
C SER A 2 -17.70 -47.93 -11.40
N THR A 3 -17.18 -48.32 -12.54
CA THR A 3 -16.35 -49.51 -12.75
C THR A 3 -15.04 -49.56 -11.95
N TYR A 4 -14.46 -48.39 -11.63
CA TYR A 4 -13.21 -48.28 -10.84
C TYR A 4 -13.48 -48.50 -9.34
N ILE A 5 -14.63 -48.04 -8.84
CA ILE A 5 -15.04 -48.19 -7.44
C ILE A 5 -15.40 -49.66 -7.17
N ASP A 6 -16.07 -50.31 -8.11
CA ASP A 6 -16.44 -51.72 -7.99
C ASP A 6 -15.22 -52.67 -8.00
N THR A 7 -14.16 -52.33 -8.76
CA THR A 7 -12.90 -53.10 -8.76
C THR A 7 -12.14 -52.99 -7.45
N ILE A 8 -12.19 -51.82 -6.78
CA ILE A 8 -11.55 -51.59 -5.48
C ILE A 8 -12.30 -52.31 -4.37
N LEU A 9 -13.63 -52.38 -4.43
CA LEU A 9 -14.46 -53.02 -3.43
C LEU A 9 -14.42 -54.58 -3.51
N GLN A 10 -14.12 -55.13 -4.70
CA GLN A 10 -14.03 -56.59 -4.91
C GLN A 10 -12.64 -57.17 -4.58
N ASN A 11 -11.62 -56.33 -4.37
CA ASN A 11 -10.26 -56.79 -4.14
C ASN A 11 -9.66 -56.13 -2.87
N PRO A 12 -9.67 -56.79 -1.70
CA PRO A 12 -9.23 -56.19 -0.43
C PRO A 12 -7.78 -55.71 -0.44
N GLN A 13 -6.94 -56.23 -1.33
CA GLN A 13 -5.54 -55.76 -1.50
C GLN A 13 -5.46 -54.35 -2.10
N TYR A 14 -6.34 -53.98 -3.03
CA TYR A 14 -6.38 -52.61 -3.58
C TYR A 14 -7.01 -51.60 -2.60
N ALA A 15 -7.96 -52.04 -1.78
CA ALA A 15 -8.50 -51.18 -0.70
C ALA A 15 -7.43 -50.86 0.35
N VAL A 16 -6.61 -51.83 0.75
CA VAL A 16 -5.50 -51.66 1.68
C VAL A 16 -4.41 -50.75 1.05
N LEU A 17 -4.03 -50.98 -0.21
CA LEU A 17 -3.07 -50.16 -0.93
C LEU A 17 -3.54 -48.69 -1.09
N SER A 18 -4.83 -48.51 -1.39
CA SER A 18 -5.42 -47.15 -1.48
C SER A 18 -5.47 -46.47 -0.12
N ALA A 19 -5.81 -47.18 0.95
CA ALA A 19 -5.80 -46.67 2.31
C ALA A 19 -4.38 -46.32 2.79
N VAL A 20 -3.39 -47.18 2.51
CA VAL A 20 -1.98 -46.93 2.83
C VAL A 20 -1.45 -45.75 2.03
N SER A 21 -1.78 -45.63 0.74
CA SER A 21 -1.40 -44.47 -0.09
C SER A 21 -2.03 -43.19 0.42
N LEU A 22 -3.31 -43.21 0.83
CA LEU A 22 -4.00 -42.06 1.40
C LEU A 22 -3.39 -41.64 2.75
N VAL A 23 -3.07 -42.60 3.61
CA VAL A 23 -2.40 -42.36 4.89
C VAL A 23 -0.98 -41.84 4.67
N THR A 24 -0.24 -42.41 3.71
CA THR A 24 1.11 -41.93 3.36
C THR A 24 1.06 -40.52 2.82
N ILE A 25 0.11 -40.18 1.93
CA ILE A 25 -0.11 -38.82 1.43
C ILE A 25 -0.48 -37.87 2.58
N LEU A 26 -1.33 -38.29 3.50
CA LEU A 26 -1.71 -37.50 4.68
C LEU A 26 -0.52 -37.32 5.63
N VAL A 27 0.28 -38.37 5.89
CA VAL A 27 1.47 -38.30 6.76
C VAL A 27 2.57 -37.44 6.11
N VAL A 28 2.82 -37.60 4.81
CA VAL A 28 3.78 -36.78 4.07
C VAL A 28 3.33 -35.32 4.05
N ASN A 29 2.06 -35.02 3.74
CA ASN A 29 1.54 -33.67 3.86
C ASN A 29 1.64 -33.15 5.31
N PHE A 30 1.34 -33.97 6.31
CA PHE A 30 1.44 -33.56 7.72
C PHE A 30 2.88 -33.28 8.14
N SER A 31 3.86 -34.05 7.66
CA SER A 31 5.30 -33.80 7.93
C SER A 31 5.81 -32.54 7.23
N PHE A 32 5.25 -32.17 6.07
CA PHE A 32 5.54 -30.90 5.42
C PHE A 32 4.87 -29.70 6.07
N PHE A 33 3.86 -29.88 6.93
CA PHE A 33 3.14 -28.80 7.62
C PHE A 33 3.69 -28.48 9.02
N THR A 34 4.64 -29.24 9.55
CA THR A 34 5.31 -28.97 10.84
C THR A 34 6.65 -28.28 10.62
N GLN A 35 6.67 -27.13 9.92
CA GLN A 35 7.85 -26.28 9.92
C GLN A 35 7.86 -25.47 11.23
N GLU A 36 8.98 -25.50 11.95
CA GLU A 36 9.21 -24.64 13.12
C GLU A 36 9.15 -23.18 12.68
N GLU A 37 8.09 -22.51 13.07
CA GLU A 37 7.92 -21.07 12.83
C GLU A 37 8.89 -20.29 13.73
N LYS A 38 9.72 -19.43 13.15
CA LYS A 38 10.78 -18.65 13.83
C LYS A 38 10.32 -17.87 15.07
N TYR A 39 9.06 -17.46 15.09
CA TYR A 39 8.47 -16.70 16.18
C TYR A 39 7.29 -17.43 16.82
N PRO A 40 7.17 -17.39 18.16
CA PRO A 40 6.12 -18.10 18.88
C PRO A 40 4.73 -17.52 18.55
N PHE A 41 3.71 -18.37 18.62
CA PHE A 41 2.32 -17.94 18.48
C PHE A 41 1.74 -17.48 19.80
N LEU A 42 1.03 -16.34 19.78
CA LEU A 42 0.26 -15.82 20.92
C LEU A 42 -0.76 -16.84 21.45
N ILE A 43 -1.43 -17.51 20.52
CA ILE A 43 -2.34 -18.63 20.78
C ILE A 43 -1.91 -19.78 19.88
N PRO A 44 -1.18 -20.78 20.39
CA PRO A 44 -0.81 -21.93 19.59
C PRO A 44 -2.01 -22.79 19.25
N LYS A 45 -1.97 -23.43 18.11
CA LYS A 45 -2.93 -24.49 17.76
C LYS A 45 -2.73 -25.70 18.65
N LYS A 46 -3.83 -26.40 18.89
CA LYS A 46 -3.76 -27.72 19.55
C LYS A 46 -3.22 -28.77 18.57
N PRO A 47 -2.63 -29.86 19.07
CA PRO A 47 -2.27 -30.98 18.21
C PRO A 47 -3.47 -31.45 17.38
N LEU A 48 -3.26 -31.72 16.08
CA LEU A 48 -4.29 -32.11 15.11
C LEU A 48 -5.34 -31.04 14.77
N GLU A 49 -5.16 -29.77 15.15
CA GLU A 49 -6.07 -28.70 14.78
C GLU A 49 -5.78 -28.21 13.35
N LEU A 50 -6.56 -28.69 12.37
CA LEU A 50 -6.37 -28.44 10.94
C LEU A 50 -6.81 -27.02 10.49
N THR A 51 -7.62 -26.34 11.28
CA THR A 51 -8.18 -25.01 10.91
C THR A 51 -7.79 -23.93 11.91
N ASP A 52 -7.76 -22.67 11.45
CA ASP A 52 -7.44 -21.51 12.29
C ASP A 52 -8.66 -20.97 13.06
N ARG A 53 -9.85 -21.57 12.87
CA ARG A 53 -11.14 -21.03 13.35
C ARG A 53 -11.17 -20.77 14.85
N ARG A 54 -10.65 -21.68 15.66
CA ARG A 54 -10.64 -21.51 17.13
C ARG A 54 -9.73 -20.38 17.55
N VAL A 55 -8.47 -20.39 17.08
CA VAL A 55 -7.46 -19.39 17.48
C VAL A 55 -7.82 -18.00 16.99
N VAL A 56 -8.38 -17.88 15.78
CA VAL A 56 -8.93 -16.61 15.27
C VAL A 56 -10.11 -16.13 16.10
N LYS A 57 -11.07 -17.02 16.42
CA LYS A 57 -12.22 -16.68 17.25
C LYS A 57 -11.78 -16.21 18.64
N GLU A 58 -10.86 -16.93 19.27
CA GLU A 58 -10.32 -16.59 20.59
C GLU A 58 -9.59 -15.24 20.55
N PHE A 59 -8.81 -14.96 19.51
CA PHE A 59 -8.19 -13.66 19.33
C PHE A 59 -9.23 -12.55 19.18
N LEU A 60 -10.23 -12.72 18.33
CA LEU A 60 -11.27 -11.72 18.07
C LEU A 60 -12.09 -11.37 19.34
N THR A 61 -12.36 -12.37 20.18
CA THR A 61 -13.17 -12.17 21.39
C THR A 61 -12.36 -11.64 22.59
N ASN A 62 -11.03 -11.84 22.60
CA ASN A 62 -10.20 -11.52 23.78
C ASN A 62 -8.89 -10.78 23.43
N SER A 63 -8.81 -10.15 22.28
CA SER A 63 -7.58 -9.53 21.76
C SER A 63 -6.94 -8.54 22.74
N LYS A 64 -7.73 -7.69 23.40
CA LYS A 64 -7.23 -6.72 24.38
C LYS A 64 -6.43 -7.36 25.51
N ASN A 65 -6.97 -8.43 26.11
CA ASN A 65 -6.32 -9.13 27.21
C ASN A 65 -5.13 -9.96 26.74
N LEU A 66 -5.24 -10.58 25.55
CA LEU A 66 -4.17 -11.35 24.94
C LEU A 66 -2.97 -10.46 24.60
N LEU A 67 -3.21 -9.29 23.97
CA LEU A 67 -2.17 -8.31 23.68
C LEU A 67 -1.58 -7.68 24.95
N ALA A 68 -2.36 -7.51 26.02
CA ALA A 68 -1.83 -7.08 27.30
C ALA A 68 -0.90 -8.11 27.95
N LYS A 69 -1.30 -9.39 27.93
CA LYS A 69 -0.47 -10.51 28.42
C LYS A 69 0.81 -10.70 27.61
N SER A 70 0.75 -10.47 26.30
CA SER A 70 1.91 -10.62 25.42
C SER A 70 3.05 -9.66 25.76
N ARG A 71 2.76 -8.47 26.31
CA ARG A 71 3.78 -7.51 26.77
C ARG A 71 4.71 -8.11 27.84
N THR A 72 4.17 -8.93 28.72
CA THR A 72 4.95 -9.60 29.75
C THR A 72 5.60 -10.87 29.24
N ALA A 73 4.91 -11.64 28.37
CA ALA A 73 5.38 -12.92 27.86
C ALA A 73 6.51 -12.79 26.84
N TYR A 74 6.40 -11.81 25.96
CA TYR A 74 7.34 -11.64 24.84
C TYR A 74 8.27 -10.42 24.98
N LYS A 75 7.98 -9.50 25.91
CA LYS A 75 8.75 -8.25 26.13
C LYS A 75 9.00 -7.51 24.80
N ASP A 76 10.28 -7.41 24.38
CA ASP A 76 10.71 -6.76 23.14
C ASP A 76 10.95 -7.75 21.99
N GLN A 77 10.38 -8.95 22.06
CA GLN A 77 10.48 -9.94 20.99
C GLN A 77 9.20 -9.96 20.15
N PRO A 78 9.32 -10.15 18.82
CA PRO A 78 8.16 -10.35 17.96
C PRO A 78 7.51 -11.70 18.21
N TYR A 79 6.20 -11.76 17.98
CA TYR A 79 5.40 -12.98 18.07
C TYR A 79 4.34 -13.00 16.99
N ARG A 80 3.80 -14.18 16.67
CA ARG A 80 2.74 -14.34 15.68
C ARG A 80 1.37 -14.41 16.33
N ALA A 81 0.36 -13.94 15.61
CA ALA A 81 -1.04 -14.08 15.99
C ALA A 81 -1.87 -14.54 14.80
N TYR A 82 -2.85 -15.39 15.06
CA TYR A 82 -3.91 -15.68 14.11
C TYR A 82 -5.02 -14.66 14.30
N THR A 83 -5.24 -13.85 13.29
CA THR A 83 -6.23 -12.77 13.31
C THR A 83 -7.23 -12.94 12.17
N GLU A 84 -8.18 -12.03 12.06
CA GLU A 84 -9.08 -11.93 10.90
C GLU A 84 -8.35 -11.61 9.59
N LEU A 85 -7.12 -11.10 9.66
CA LEU A 85 -6.25 -10.83 8.51
C LEU A 85 -5.39 -12.06 8.12
N GLY A 86 -5.56 -13.17 8.84
CA GLY A 86 -4.72 -14.36 8.74
C GLY A 86 -3.61 -14.36 9.79
N LYS A 87 -2.48 -15.00 9.47
CA LYS A 87 -1.29 -14.99 10.32
C LYS A 87 -0.60 -13.61 10.21
N VAL A 88 -0.40 -12.92 11.32
CA VAL A 88 0.31 -11.64 11.37
C VAL A 88 1.49 -11.73 12.34
N LEU A 89 2.57 -11.02 12.01
CA LEU A 89 3.69 -10.81 12.93
C LEU A 89 3.42 -9.54 13.73
N VAL A 90 3.38 -9.66 15.05
CA VAL A 90 3.27 -8.53 15.97
C VAL A 90 4.67 -8.14 16.41
N ILE A 91 5.09 -6.92 16.05
CA ILE A 91 6.42 -6.40 16.34
C ILE A 91 6.41 -5.52 17.59
N PRO A 92 7.48 -5.48 18.39
CA PRO A 92 7.57 -4.62 19.55
C PRO A 92 7.69 -3.13 19.17
N PRO A 93 7.32 -2.20 20.07
CA PRO A 93 7.40 -0.76 19.82
C PRO A 93 8.82 -0.27 19.46
N SER A 94 9.86 -0.87 20.03
CA SER A 94 11.27 -0.58 19.69
C SER A 94 11.59 -0.80 18.22
N TRP A 95 11.01 -1.84 17.60
CA TRP A 95 11.18 -2.10 16.17
C TRP A 95 10.39 -1.12 15.31
N VAL A 96 9.21 -0.70 15.79
CA VAL A 96 8.42 0.34 15.09
C VAL A 96 9.22 1.63 15.00
N GLU A 97 9.93 2.03 16.06
CA GLU A 97 10.76 3.23 16.05
C GLU A 97 11.98 3.09 15.13
N ALA A 98 12.66 1.94 15.16
CA ALA A 98 13.79 1.65 14.26
C ALA A 98 13.37 1.63 12.78
N LEU A 99 12.16 1.15 12.47
CA LEU A 99 11.58 1.17 11.12
C LEU A 99 11.22 2.59 10.68
N LYS A 100 10.84 3.44 11.63
CA LYS A 100 10.30 4.78 11.42
C LYS A 100 11.38 5.81 11.03
N THR A 101 12.59 5.71 11.56
CA THR A 101 13.64 6.75 11.43
C THR A 101 14.50 6.63 10.17
N ARG A 102 14.48 5.49 9.48
CA ARG A 102 15.36 5.22 8.33
C ARG A 102 14.77 5.56 6.96
N VAL A 103 13.55 6.06 6.90
CA VAL A 103 12.80 6.21 5.63
C VAL A 103 12.93 7.59 5.01
N THR A 104 13.03 8.67 5.79
CA THR A 104 12.93 10.04 5.25
C THR A 104 14.11 10.45 4.38
N GLY A 105 15.35 10.18 4.81
CA GLY A 105 16.56 10.53 4.04
C GLY A 105 16.60 9.87 2.65
N PRO A 106 16.55 8.53 2.55
CA PRO A 106 16.53 7.83 1.26
C PRO A 106 15.37 8.22 0.34
N VAL A 107 14.18 8.51 0.90
CA VAL A 107 13.02 8.98 0.13
C VAL A 107 13.26 10.37 -0.42
N SER A 108 13.82 11.29 0.38
CA SER A 108 14.12 12.65 -0.07
C SER A 108 15.18 12.67 -1.17
N GLU A 109 16.28 11.93 -1.01
CA GLU A 109 17.33 11.83 -2.01
C GLU A 109 16.80 11.28 -3.34
N GLU A 110 16.06 10.18 -3.32
CA GLU A 110 15.51 9.60 -4.53
C GLU A 110 14.40 10.47 -5.13
N SER A 111 13.65 11.23 -4.31
CA SER A 111 12.67 12.20 -4.79
C SER A 111 13.33 13.31 -5.61
N ALA A 112 14.45 13.86 -5.12
CA ALA A 112 15.21 14.88 -5.84
C ALA A 112 15.65 14.39 -7.23
N LEU A 113 16.20 13.18 -7.29
CA LEU A 113 16.68 12.57 -8.53
C LEU A 113 15.52 12.22 -9.49
N ALA A 114 14.48 11.55 -8.99
CA ALA A 114 13.34 11.14 -9.81
C ALA A 114 12.57 12.34 -10.38
N ILE A 115 12.39 13.40 -9.60
CA ILE A 115 11.74 14.64 -10.02
C ILE A 115 12.56 15.32 -11.12
N ARG A 116 13.88 15.46 -10.92
CA ARG A 116 14.76 16.07 -11.93
C ARG A 116 14.75 15.28 -13.24
N ASP A 117 14.83 13.95 -13.18
CA ASP A 117 14.86 13.09 -14.36
C ASP A 117 13.53 13.08 -15.12
N CYS A 118 12.39 13.26 -14.42
CA CYS A 118 11.07 13.29 -15.04
C CYS A 118 10.58 14.68 -15.44
N LEU A 119 10.87 15.71 -14.62
CA LEU A 119 10.38 17.08 -14.86
C LEU A 119 11.42 17.99 -15.53
N THR A 120 12.65 17.55 -15.67
CA THR A 120 13.78 18.26 -16.25
C THR A 120 14.16 19.54 -15.49
N ASP A 121 15.31 20.15 -15.85
CA ASP A 121 15.76 21.43 -15.31
C ASP A 121 15.45 22.61 -16.25
N SER A 122 14.51 22.43 -17.18
CA SER A 122 14.11 23.47 -18.14
C SER A 122 13.47 24.67 -17.42
N LYS A 123 13.97 25.86 -17.72
CA LYS A 123 13.39 27.13 -17.27
C LYS A 123 12.21 27.60 -18.13
N GLU A 124 11.98 26.92 -19.27
CA GLU A 124 10.85 27.17 -20.14
C GLU A 124 9.65 26.32 -19.70
N TRP A 125 8.45 26.87 -19.91
CA TRP A 125 7.21 26.15 -19.63
C TRP A 125 7.06 24.93 -20.56
N HIS A 126 6.90 23.75 -19.97
CA HIS A 126 6.66 22.51 -20.71
C HIS A 126 5.57 21.67 -20.03
N GLY A 127 5.01 20.73 -20.77
CA GLY A 127 3.91 19.91 -20.30
C GLY A 127 4.39 18.65 -19.59
N VAL A 128 3.81 18.37 -18.43
CA VAL A 128 3.96 17.11 -17.69
C VAL A 128 2.62 16.39 -17.72
N LYS A 129 2.64 15.12 -18.04
CA LYS A 129 1.45 14.26 -18.02
C LYS A 129 1.24 13.72 -16.60
N PRO A 130 0.17 14.16 -15.88
CA PRO A 130 0.01 13.82 -14.47
C PRO A 130 0.02 12.32 -14.19
N GLN A 131 -0.62 11.52 -15.07
CA GLN A 131 -0.72 10.09 -14.87
C GLN A 131 0.57 9.34 -15.22
N GLU A 132 1.28 9.73 -16.29
CA GLU A 132 2.45 9.01 -16.78
C GLU A 132 3.73 9.42 -16.02
N ASP A 133 3.97 10.72 -15.86
CA ASP A 133 5.21 11.22 -15.30
C ASP A 133 5.23 11.14 -13.77
N LEU A 134 4.09 11.45 -13.11
CA LEU A 134 4.04 11.37 -11.66
C LEU A 134 4.04 9.93 -11.15
N ILE A 135 3.47 8.98 -11.91
CA ILE A 135 3.61 7.57 -11.51
C ILE A 135 5.07 7.08 -11.65
N ARG A 136 5.83 7.58 -12.64
CA ARG A 136 7.27 7.26 -12.75
C ARG A 136 8.05 7.80 -11.55
N VAL A 137 7.78 9.03 -11.12
CA VAL A 137 8.38 9.60 -9.91
C VAL A 137 8.02 8.76 -8.68
N VAL A 138 6.74 8.54 -8.43
CA VAL A 138 6.26 7.80 -7.25
C VAL A 138 6.75 6.35 -7.26
N SER A 139 6.70 5.65 -8.40
CA SER A 139 7.17 4.26 -8.47
C SER A 139 8.64 4.14 -8.12
N ARG A 140 9.48 5.06 -8.60
CA ARG A 140 10.90 5.08 -8.30
C ARG A 140 11.18 5.37 -6.82
N VAL A 141 10.50 6.36 -6.25
CA VAL A 141 10.65 6.74 -4.84
C VAL A 141 10.14 5.63 -3.90
N SER A 142 8.96 5.09 -4.15
CA SER A 142 8.45 3.94 -3.40
C SER A 142 9.37 2.72 -3.50
N SER A 143 9.88 2.43 -4.71
CA SER A 143 10.80 1.31 -4.95
C SER A 143 12.12 1.47 -4.19
N ARG A 144 12.57 2.70 -3.90
CA ARG A 144 13.76 2.97 -3.08
C ARG A 144 13.66 2.31 -1.70
N ILE A 145 12.46 2.32 -1.13
CA ILE A 145 12.18 1.70 0.16
C ILE A 145 11.90 0.20 0.04
N PHE A 146 11.23 -0.21 -1.04
CA PHE A 146 10.82 -1.61 -1.19
C PHE A 146 11.96 -2.51 -1.65
N MET A 147 12.87 -2.02 -2.49
CA MET A 147 13.86 -2.84 -3.17
C MET A 147 15.28 -2.29 -3.08
N GLY A 148 15.47 -1.12 -2.47
CA GLY A 148 16.78 -0.49 -2.33
C GLY A 148 17.16 0.38 -3.51
N GLU A 149 18.39 0.92 -3.46
CA GLU A 149 18.87 1.96 -4.36
C GLU A 149 19.09 1.48 -5.80
N GLU A 150 19.63 0.30 -5.97
CA GLU A 150 19.96 -0.25 -7.29
C GLU A 150 18.69 -0.53 -8.09
N LEU A 151 17.73 -1.25 -7.49
CA LEU A 151 16.51 -1.70 -8.18
C LEU A 151 15.48 -0.59 -8.40
N CYS A 152 15.47 0.45 -7.56
CA CYS A 152 14.52 1.55 -7.76
C CYS A 152 14.76 2.32 -9.06
N ARG A 153 15.97 2.27 -9.60
CA ARG A 153 16.39 2.92 -10.85
C ARG A 153 16.40 1.97 -12.06
N ASP A 154 16.08 0.70 -11.86
CA ASP A 154 16.00 -0.28 -12.94
C ASP A 154 14.77 0.00 -13.82
N GLU A 155 15.02 0.45 -15.05
CA GLU A 155 13.96 0.85 -15.99
C GLU A 155 13.11 -0.36 -16.43
N GLU A 156 13.74 -1.52 -16.56
CA GLU A 156 13.04 -2.74 -16.98
C GLU A 156 12.08 -3.21 -15.86
N TRP A 157 12.53 -3.23 -14.62
CA TRP A 157 11.67 -3.52 -13.48
C TRP A 157 10.50 -2.55 -13.38
N ASN A 158 10.77 -1.25 -13.48
CA ASN A 158 9.73 -0.21 -13.40
C ASN A 158 8.70 -0.37 -14.53
N ARG A 159 9.14 -0.67 -15.75
CA ARG A 159 8.26 -0.96 -16.90
C ARG A 159 7.41 -2.20 -16.66
N VAL A 160 8.05 -3.32 -16.33
CA VAL A 160 7.37 -4.62 -16.16
C VAL A 160 6.35 -4.58 -15.01
N SER A 161 6.70 -3.98 -13.88
CA SER A 161 5.81 -3.86 -12.72
C SER A 161 4.60 -2.96 -13.00
N SER A 162 4.80 -1.85 -13.71
CA SER A 162 3.72 -0.94 -14.12
C SER A 162 2.78 -1.59 -15.13
N GLU A 163 3.32 -2.23 -16.17
CA GLU A 163 2.53 -2.95 -17.17
C GLU A 163 1.72 -4.10 -16.54
N TYR A 164 2.33 -4.89 -15.66
CA TYR A 164 1.62 -5.94 -14.92
C TYR A 164 0.42 -5.38 -14.16
N THR A 165 0.61 -4.25 -13.49
CA THR A 165 -0.45 -3.60 -12.72
C THR A 165 -1.62 -3.17 -13.60
N LEU A 166 -1.33 -2.52 -14.73
CA LEU A 166 -2.36 -2.12 -15.71
C LEU A 166 -3.12 -3.33 -16.25
N MET A 167 -2.41 -4.42 -16.59
CA MET A 167 -3.02 -5.66 -17.06
C MET A 167 -3.94 -6.29 -16.01
N VAL A 168 -3.53 -6.35 -14.75
CA VAL A 168 -4.36 -6.90 -13.66
C VAL A 168 -5.64 -6.09 -13.47
N PHE A 169 -5.56 -4.76 -13.52
CA PHE A 169 -6.75 -3.91 -13.39
C PHE A 169 -7.69 -4.05 -14.60
N SER A 170 -7.16 -4.04 -15.82
CA SER A 170 -7.95 -4.15 -17.05
C SER A 170 -8.62 -5.53 -17.19
N TYR A 171 -7.83 -6.58 -17.05
CA TYR A 171 -8.32 -7.95 -17.25
C TYR A 171 -9.12 -8.49 -16.06
N GLY A 172 -8.86 -7.96 -14.86
CA GLY A 172 -9.64 -8.29 -13.66
C GLY A 172 -11.11 -7.90 -13.77
N VAL A 173 -11.44 -6.85 -14.52
CA VAL A 173 -12.83 -6.47 -14.82
C VAL A 173 -13.47 -7.52 -15.71
N ALA A 174 -12.86 -7.85 -16.85
CA ALA A 174 -13.37 -8.86 -17.78
C ALA A 174 -13.52 -10.25 -17.11
N PHE A 175 -12.58 -10.62 -16.25
CA PHE A 175 -12.66 -11.88 -15.51
C PHE A 175 -13.85 -11.96 -14.56
N ARG A 176 -14.36 -10.83 -14.05
CA ARG A 176 -15.54 -10.77 -13.16
C ARG A 176 -16.85 -11.04 -13.86
N GLU A 177 -16.92 -10.96 -15.18
CA GLU A 177 -18.11 -11.29 -15.99
C GLU A 177 -18.44 -12.77 -15.94
N TYR A 178 -17.45 -13.64 -15.71
CA TYR A 178 -17.67 -15.07 -15.60
C TYR A 178 -18.26 -15.45 -14.24
N PRO A 179 -19.15 -16.45 -14.19
CA PRO A 179 -19.70 -17.00 -12.95
C PRO A 179 -18.62 -17.46 -11.98
N ARG A 180 -18.81 -17.23 -10.68
CA ARG A 180 -17.79 -17.52 -9.65
C ARG A 180 -17.30 -18.96 -9.67
N TRP A 181 -18.22 -19.93 -9.86
CA TRP A 181 -17.88 -21.35 -9.90
C TRP A 181 -17.02 -21.74 -11.09
N LEU A 182 -17.10 -20.99 -12.20
CA LEU A 182 -16.33 -21.23 -13.42
C LEU A 182 -14.92 -20.64 -13.35
N ARG A 183 -14.69 -19.58 -12.55
CA ARG A 183 -13.41 -18.85 -12.47
C ARG A 183 -12.21 -19.72 -12.14
N PRO A 184 -12.28 -20.73 -11.21
CA PRO A 184 -11.15 -21.60 -10.92
C PRO A 184 -10.69 -22.46 -12.09
N TYR A 185 -11.50 -22.59 -13.13
CA TYR A 185 -11.21 -23.40 -14.31
C TYR A 185 -10.89 -22.56 -15.54
N ILE A 186 -11.71 -21.53 -15.80
CA ILE A 186 -11.63 -20.78 -17.04
C ILE A 186 -10.35 -19.93 -17.16
N HIS A 187 -9.74 -19.54 -16.05
CA HIS A 187 -8.50 -18.75 -16.04
C HIS A 187 -7.32 -19.48 -16.71
N TRP A 188 -7.41 -20.81 -16.90
CA TRP A 188 -6.40 -21.59 -17.61
C TRP A 188 -6.52 -21.43 -19.14
N PHE A 189 -7.69 -21.04 -19.64
CA PHE A 189 -8.01 -20.96 -21.06
C PHE A 189 -8.09 -19.51 -21.59
N LEU A 190 -8.12 -18.54 -20.72
CA LEU A 190 -8.22 -17.12 -21.12
C LEU A 190 -6.86 -16.55 -21.52
N PRO A 191 -6.73 -15.98 -22.76
CA PRO A 191 -5.50 -15.35 -23.22
C PRO A 191 -4.99 -14.24 -22.28
N GLN A 192 -5.92 -13.46 -21.70
CA GLN A 192 -5.61 -12.40 -20.74
C GLN A 192 -4.91 -12.95 -19.49
N CYS A 193 -5.34 -14.11 -19.01
CA CYS A 193 -4.71 -14.76 -17.87
C CYS A 193 -3.33 -15.33 -18.20
N TRP A 194 -3.13 -15.76 -19.45
CA TRP A 194 -1.81 -16.18 -19.93
C TRP A 194 -0.86 -14.99 -20.04
N ALA A 195 -1.33 -13.86 -20.58
CA ALA A 195 -0.56 -12.65 -20.66
C ALA A 195 -0.09 -12.16 -19.28
N ILE A 196 -0.97 -12.18 -18.25
CA ILE A 196 -0.60 -11.83 -16.86
C ILE A 196 0.48 -12.78 -16.32
N ARG A 197 0.35 -14.11 -16.57
CA ARG A 197 1.37 -15.07 -16.14
C ARG A 197 2.69 -14.88 -16.86
N ALA A 198 2.66 -14.60 -18.16
CA ALA A 198 3.86 -14.29 -18.93
C ALA A 198 4.56 -13.04 -18.38
N LYS A 199 3.80 -11.99 -18.09
CA LYS A 199 4.35 -10.76 -17.50
C LYS A 199 4.93 -11.00 -16.08
N LEU A 200 4.32 -11.85 -15.26
CA LEU A 200 4.89 -12.25 -13.98
C LEU A 200 6.19 -13.04 -14.15
N ASN A 201 6.29 -13.89 -15.16
CA ASN A 201 7.55 -14.60 -15.46
C ASN A 201 8.63 -13.64 -15.96
N GLU A 202 8.30 -12.64 -16.77
CA GLU A 202 9.20 -11.55 -17.17
C GLU A 202 9.72 -10.80 -15.93
N ALA A 203 8.85 -10.47 -14.98
CA ALA A 203 9.25 -9.85 -13.71
C ALA A 203 10.21 -10.72 -12.89
N ARG A 204 10.00 -12.05 -12.85
CA ARG A 204 10.92 -12.98 -12.19
C ARG A 204 12.28 -13.01 -12.86
N GLN A 205 12.32 -13.00 -14.18
CA GLN A 205 13.58 -12.98 -14.96
C GLN A 205 14.34 -11.68 -14.77
N CYS A 206 13.64 -10.54 -14.78
CA CYS A 206 14.23 -9.23 -14.50
C CYS A 206 14.83 -9.17 -13.08
N LEU A 207 14.10 -9.67 -12.08
CA LEU A 207 14.55 -9.58 -10.68
C LEU A 207 15.63 -10.60 -10.31
N LYS A 208 15.72 -11.72 -11.01
CA LYS A 208 16.63 -12.83 -10.67
C LYS A 208 18.09 -12.43 -10.53
N PRO A 209 18.73 -11.69 -11.46
CA PRO A 209 20.14 -11.30 -11.33
C PRO A 209 20.42 -10.47 -10.07
N HIS A 210 19.47 -9.60 -9.70
CA HIS A 210 19.56 -8.77 -8.51
C HIS A 210 19.46 -9.60 -7.23
N ILE A 211 18.53 -10.56 -7.19
CA ILE A 211 18.40 -11.49 -6.05
C ILE A 211 19.66 -12.36 -5.91
N ASP A 212 20.18 -12.90 -7.01
CA ASP A 212 21.39 -13.71 -6.98
C ASP A 212 22.60 -12.90 -6.44
N ARG A 213 22.76 -11.63 -6.86
CA ARG A 213 23.79 -10.71 -6.36
C ARG A 213 23.59 -10.42 -4.86
N ARG A 214 22.37 -10.11 -4.42
CA ARG A 214 22.04 -9.88 -3.01
C ARG A 214 22.39 -11.08 -2.14
N ASN A 215 22.07 -12.28 -2.62
CA ASN A 215 22.38 -13.52 -1.91
C ASN A 215 23.90 -13.74 -1.78
N ALA A 216 24.70 -13.41 -2.80
CA ALA A 216 26.15 -13.45 -2.73
C ALA A 216 26.70 -12.48 -1.69
N ILE A 217 26.22 -11.23 -1.68
CA ILE A 217 26.62 -10.21 -0.70
C ILE A 217 26.23 -10.63 0.73
N LYS A 218 25.04 -11.17 0.94
CA LYS A 218 24.57 -11.66 2.24
C LYS A 218 25.45 -12.81 2.74
N LYS A 219 25.79 -13.74 1.84
CA LYS A 219 26.68 -14.87 2.17
C LYS A 219 28.08 -14.39 2.57
N GLN A 220 28.62 -13.39 1.86
CA GLN A 220 29.91 -12.80 2.20
C GLN A 220 29.85 -12.09 3.57
N ALA A 221 28.84 -11.24 3.80
CA ALA A 221 28.68 -10.54 5.08
C ALA A 221 28.59 -11.53 6.25
N LEU A 222 27.85 -12.63 6.08
CA LEU A 222 27.73 -13.68 7.09
C LEU A 222 29.10 -14.35 7.36
N ALA A 223 29.88 -14.64 6.31
CA ALA A 223 31.21 -15.23 6.44
C ALA A 223 32.18 -14.29 7.18
N GLU A 224 32.00 -12.97 7.04
CA GLU A 224 32.77 -11.94 7.71
C GLU A 224 32.24 -11.59 9.11
N GLY A 225 31.21 -12.27 9.61
CA GLY A 225 30.55 -11.97 10.89
C GLY A 225 29.84 -10.62 10.93
N LYS A 226 29.53 -10.03 9.77
CA LYS A 226 28.82 -8.74 9.64
C LYS A 226 27.31 -8.94 9.55
N PRO A 227 26.51 -7.97 10.02
CA PRO A 227 25.05 -8.01 9.85
C PRO A 227 24.65 -7.93 8.36
N CYS A 228 23.44 -8.40 8.04
CA CYS A 228 22.88 -8.25 6.70
C CYS A 228 22.87 -6.77 6.28
N PRO A 229 23.46 -6.42 5.13
CA PRO A 229 23.55 -5.03 4.69
C PRO A 229 22.25 -4.47 4.11
N PHE A 230 21.24 -5.32 3.89
CA PHE A 230 19.98 -4.93 3.29
C PHE A 230 18.89 -4.71 4.35
N TYR A 231 18.08 -3.66 4.13
CA TYR A 231 16.99 -3.30 5.02
C TYR A 231 15.82 -2.74 4.19
N ASP A 232 15.16 -3.62 3.46
CA ASP A 232 14.06 -3.31 2.54
C ASP A 232 13.01 -4.42 2.54
N SER A 233 11.95 -4.26 1.74
CA SER A 233 10.87 -5.24 1.76
C SER A 233 11.26 -6.60 1.19
N LEU A 234 12.24 -6.68 0.29
CA LEU A 234 12.79 -7.96 -0.17
C LEU A 234 13.33 -8.76 1.03
N GLU A 235 14.13 -8.12 1.89
CA GLU A 235 14.69 -8.75 3.07
C GLU A 235 13.62 -9.06 4.13
N TRP A 236 12.61 -8.20 4.28
CA TRP A 236 11.50 -8.44 5.22
C TRP A 236 10.66 -9.64 4.81
N PHE A 237 10.31 -9.79 3.53
CA PHE A 237 9.55 -10.93 3.01
C PHE A 237 10.35 -12.23 3.12
N GLU A 238 11.64 -12.22 2.78
CA GLU A 238 12.51 -13.38 2.89
C GLU A 238 12.64 -13.87 4.35
N LYS A 239 12.72 -12.96 5.31
CA LYS A 239 12.74 -13.30 6.74
C LYS A 239 11.42 -13.82 7.27
N GLU A 240 10.31 -13.37 6.68
CA GLU A 240 8.97 -13.71 7.16
C GLU A 240 8.45 -15.02 6.56
N TYR A 241 8.77 -15.30 5.29
CA TYR A 241 8.24 -16.43 4.55
C TYR A 241 9.37 -17.37 4.10
N GLU A 242 9.31 -18.64 4.48
CA GLU A 242 10.28 -19.65 4.03
C GLU A 242 10.19 -19.95 2.54
N LYS A 243 8.96 -19.95 2.01
CA LYS A 243 8.68 -20.07 0.57
C LYS A 243 8.08 -18.75 0.09
N HIS A 244 8.88 -17.99 -0.58
CA HIS A 244 8.47 -16.69 -1.10
C HIS A 244 8.83 -16.58 -2.59
N ASP A 245 8.11 -15.68 -3.29
CA ASP A 245 8.37 -15.30 -4.66
C ASP A 245 8.62 -13.79 -4.70
N PRO A 246 9.89 -13.36 -4.68
CA PRO A 246 10.22 -11.94 -4.59
C PRO A 246 9.53 -11.08 -5.65
N ALA A 247 9.41 -11.56 -6.89
CA ALA A 247 8.74 -10.80 -7.94
C ALA A 247 7.24 -10.62 -7.67
N LYS A 248 6.55 -11.68 -7.24
CA LYS A 248 5.14 -11.60 -6.89
C LYS A 248 4.88 -10.68 -5.70
N GLU A 249 5.71 -10.73 -4.69
CA GLU A 249 5.59 -9.93 -3.48
C GLU A 249 5.85 -8.46 -3.77
N GLN A 250 6.92 -8.14 -4.51
CA GLN A 250 7.24 -6.77 -4.89
C GLN A 250 6.18 -6.17 -5.82
N ILE A 251 5.66 -6.93 -6.79
CA ILE A 251 4.54 -6.49 -7.61
C ILE A 251 3.30 -6.23 -6.74
N ALA A 252 3.00 -7.10 -5.77
CA ALA A 252 1.83 -6.91 -4.89
C ALA A 252 1.92 -5.61 -4.08
N VAL A 253 3.12 -5.26 -3.57
CA VAL A 253 3.35 -3.99 -2.88
C VAL A 253 3.26 -2.80 -3.85
N SER A 254 3.85 -2.94 -5.04
CA SER A 254 3.84 -1.91 -6.09
C SER A 254 2.42 -1.55 -6.55
N ILE A 255 1.56 -2.55 -6.77
CA ILE A 255 0.16 -2.35 -7.17
C ILE A 255 -0.58 -1.43 -6.20
N VAL A 256 -0.38 -1.60 -4.91
CA VAL A 256 -1.12 -0.83 -3.90
C VAL A 256 -0.48 0.54 -3.62
N ALA A 257 0.83 0.69 -3.83
CA ALA A 257 1.56 1.91 -3.50
C ALA A 257 1.57 2.93 -4.66
N TYR A 258 1.94 2.52 -5.88
CA TYR A 258 2.27 3.46 -6.95
C TYR A 258 1.06 4.24 -7.45
N HIS A 259 0.01 3.54 -7.86
CA HIS A 259 -1.15 4.18 -8.50
C HIS A 259 -1.97 5.04 -7.54
N THR A 260 -2.12 4.61 -6.30
CA THR A 260 -2.92 5.36 -5.31
C THR A 260 -2.21 6.61 -4.83
N THR A 261 -0.90 6.53 -4.62
CA THR A 261 -0.09 7.67 -4.18
C THR A 261 0.09 8.68 -5.30
N SER A 262 0.40 8.24 -6.53
CA SER A 262 0.52 9.14 -7.69
C SER A 262 -0.80 9.82 -8.05
N ASP A 263 -1.93 9.14 -7.91
CA ASP A 263 -3.24 9.71 -8.13
C ASP A 263 -3.57 10.83 -7.12
N LEU A 264 -3.29 10.64 -5.83
CA LEU A 264 -3.49 11.68 -4.81
C LEU A 264 -2.50 12.84 -4.98
N LEU A 265 -1.26 12.58 -5.36
CA LEU A 265 -0.27 13.61 -5.68
C LEU A 265 -0.71 14.45 -6.88
N ALA A 266 -1.15 13.79 -7.97
CA ALA A 266 -1.65 14.48 -9.18
C ALA A 266 -2.86 15.34 -8.87
N GLU A 267 -3.83 14.83 -8.13
CA GLU A 267 -5.01 15.59 -7.71
C GLU A 267 -4.65 16.79 -6.85
N THR A 268 -3.70 16.63 -5.93
CA THR A 268 -3.21 17.73 -5.10
C THR A 268 -2.56 18.83 -5.96
N LEU A 269 -1.71 18.47 -6.92
CA LEU A 269 -1.10 19.43 -7.85
C LEU A 269 -2.14 20.11 -8.74
N LEU A 270 -3.13 19.38 -9.27
CA LEU A 270 -4.22 19.96 -10.05
C LEU A 270 -5.03 20.99 -9.24
N ASN A 271 -5.30 20.70 -7.97
CA ASN A 271 -5.96 21.65 -7.08
C ASN A 271 -5.06 22.87 -6.80
N LEU A 272 -3.78 22.67 -6.50
CA LEU A 272 -2.82 23.75 -6.25
C LEU A 272 -2.68 24.69 -7.45
N CYS A 273 -2.66 24.17 -8.67
CA CYS A 273 -2.57 24.98 -9.88
C CYS A 273 -3.79 25.89 -10.09
N GLN A 274 -4.93 25.58 -9.47
CA GLN A 274 -6.14 26.43 -9.50
C GLN A 274 -6.07 27.60 -8.49
N TYR A 275 -5.13 27.54 -7.52
CA TYR A 275 -4.98 28.52 -6.42
C TYR A 275 -3.52 29.02 -6.30
N PRO A 276 -3.05 29.90 -7.21
CA PRO A 276 -1.65 30.33 -7.23
C PRO A 276 -1.15 30.95 -5.91
N ALA A 277 -2.00 31.67 -5.18
CA ALA A 277 -1.64 32.23 -3.88
C ALA A 277 -1.29 31.13 -2.85
N LEU A 278 -2.01 30.01 -2.88
CA LEU A 278 -1.78 28.88 -2.00
C LEU A 278 -0.43 28.21 -2.27
N LEU A 279 0.05 28.19 -3.51
CA LEU A 279 1.39 27.70 -3.84
C LEU A 279 2.48 28.48 -3.10
N GLN A 280 2.33 29.81 -3.01
CA GLN A 280 3.28 30.66 -2.31
C GLN A 280 3.23 30.42 -0.79
N GLU A 281 2.03 30.33 -0.21
CA GLU A 281 1.87 30.05 1.22
C GLU A 281 2.47 28.70 1.62
N LEU A 282 2.32 27.66 0.77
CA LEU A 282 2.94 26.36 1.01
C LEU A 282 4.46 26.41 0.92
N ARG A 283 5.04 27.22 0.02
CA ARG A 283 6.49 27.43 -0.04
C ARG A 283 7.00 28.07 1.24
N GLU A 284 6.31 29.09 1.72
CA GLU A 284 6.63 29.76 2.98
C GLU A 284 6.55 28.80 4.18
N GLU A 285 5.51 27.96 4.24
CA GLU A 285 5.42 26.90 5.25
C GLU A 285 6.61 25.94 5.16
N ILE A 286 6.95 25.46 3.96
CA ILE A 286 8.07 24.51 3.75
C ILE A 286 9.38 25.15 4.21
N VAL A 287 9.70 26.37 3.76
CA VAL A 287 10.95 27.06 4.10
C VAL A 287 11.03 27.26 5.62
N SER A 288 9.96 27.76 6.24
CA SER A 288 9.91 28.00 7.67
C SER A 288 10.12 26.73 8.49
N VAL A 289 9.36 25.67 8.15
CA VAL A 289 9.41 24.40 8.89
C VAL A 289 10.73 23.68 8.69
N LEU A 290 11.26 23.58 7.46
CA LEU A 290 12.50 22.87 7.20
C LEU A 290 13.71 23.61 7.79
N THR A 291 13.71 24.94 7.81
CA THR A 291 14.74 25.72 8.47
C THR A 291 14.72 25.49 9.98
N ALA A 292 13.54 25.50 10.61
CA ALA A 292 13.40 25.30 12.05
C ALA A 292 13.79 23.86 12.49
N GLU A 293 13.51 22.87 11.69
CA GLU A 293 13.75 21.45 12.00
C GLU A 293 15.09 20.93 11.46
N GLY A 294 15.85 21.76 10.74
CA GLY A 294 17.13 21.41 10.17
C GLY A 294 17.06 20.44 8.98
N GLY A 295 15.90 20.29 8.32
CA GLY A 295 15.72 19.45 7.14
C GLY A 295 14.42 18.67 7.12
N LEU A 296 14.33 17.72 6.17
CA LEU A 296 13.18 16.82 6.01
C LEU A 296 13.17 15.72 7.08
N THR A 297 13.02 16.14 8.33
CA THR A 297 12.87 15.23 9.46
C THR A 297 11.40 14.78 9.58
N LYS A 298 11.17 13.78 10.42
CA LYS A 298 9.82 13.36 10.74
C LYS A 298 9.01 14.43 11.48
N ALA A 299 9.68 15.23 12.31
CA ALA A 299 9.08 16.37 12.99
C ALA A 299 8.69 17.45 11.97
N ALA A 300 9.56 17.73 10.98
CA ALA A 300 9.24 18.60 9.87
C ALA A 300 7.99 18.16 9.13
N LEU A 301 7.91 16.88 8.70
CA LEU A 301 6.75 16.35 7.99
C LEU A 301 5.45 16.42 8.82
N TYR A 302 5.53 16.29 10.14
CA TYR A 302 4.39 16.48 11.04
C TYR A 302 3.99 17.95 11.14
N ASN A 303 4.96 18.89 11.11
CA ASN A 303 4.76 20.32 11.28
C ASN A 303 4.29 21.03 9.99
N LEU A 304 4.36 20.40 8.82
CA LEU A 304 3.73 20.87 7.56
C LEU A 304 2.20 20.75 7.64
N LYS A 305 1.55 21.62 8.39
CA LYS A 305 0.11 21.51 8.75
C LYS A 305 -0.81 21.98 7.64
N LEU A 306 -0.44 23.05 6.92
CA LEU A 306 -1.20 23.53 5.77
C LEU A 306 -1.10 22.52 4.63
N MET A 307 0.09 22.03 4.34
CA MET A 307 0.31 20.98 3.34
C MET A 307 -0.51 19.72 3.66
N ASP A 308 -0.51 19.26 4.92
CA ASP A 308 -1.31 18.13 5.40
C ASP A 308 -2.81 18.34 5.14
N SER A 309 -3.30 19.56 5.41
CA SER A 309 -4.70 19.96 5.17
C SER A 309 -5.05 19.97 3.69
N VAL A 310 -4.19 20.52 2.85
CA VAL A 310 -4.37 20.58 1.39
C VAL A 310 -4.46 19.17 0.78
N ILE A 311 -3.57 18.28 1.17
CA ILE A 311 -3.58 16.89 0.66
C ILE A 311 -4.88 16.18 1.12
N LYS A 312 -5.25 16.35 2.39
CA LYS A 312 -6.47 15.76 2.95
C LYS A 312 -7.73 16.29 2.28
N GLU A 313 -7.79 17.61 2.02
CA GLU A 313 -8.91 18.23 1.31
C GLU A 313 -8.99 17.77 -0.15
N SER A 314 -7.85 17.61 -0.83
CA SER A 314 -7.80 17.03 -2.17
C SER A 314 -8.36 15.60 -2.18
N GLN A 315 -7.99 14.77 -1.19
CA GLN A 315 -8.54 13.43 -1.01
C GLN A 315 -10.03 13.45 -0.69
N ARG A 316 -10.53 14.41 0.08
CA ARG A 316 -11.94 14.57 0.39
C ARG A 316 -12.76 14.95 -0.84
N MET A 317 -12.26 15.91 -1.62
CA MET A 317 -12.93 16.38 -2.83
C MET A 317 -12.97 15.31 -3.92
N ARG A 318 -11.89 14.55 -4.08
CA ARG A 318 -11.80 13.47 -5.04
C ARG A 318 -11.12 12.23 -4.43
N PRO A 319 -11.85 11.42 -3.67
CA PRO A 319 -11.37 10.11 -3.27
C PRO A 319 -11.30 9.17 -4.49
N ILE A 320 -10.35 8.24 -4.50
CA ILE A 320 -10.19 7.26 -5.60
C ILE A 320 -11.44 6.39 -5.79
N LEU A 321 -12.21 6.19 -4.73
CA LEU A 321 -13.41 5.36 -4.72
C LEU A 321 -14.60 6.12 -4.14
N LEU A 322 -15.78 5.88 -4.68
CA LEU A 322 -17.07 6.37 -4.16
C LEU A 322 -17.64 5.52 -3.03
N GLY A 323 -17.01 4.38 -2.77
CA GLY A 323 -17.39 3.47 -1.70
C GLY A 323 -16.18 2.80 -1.07
N ALA A 324 -16.08 2.90 0.24
CA ALA A 324 -15.04 2.30 1.07
C ALA A 324 -15.63 1.30 2.07
N PHE A 325 -14.85 0.87 3.05
CA PHE A 325 -15.33 -0.03 4.09
C PHE A 325 -15.98 -1.32 3.54
N ARG A 326 -15.33 -1.94 2.54
CA ARG A 326 -15.85 -3.17 1.91
C ARG A 326 -15.70 -4.36 2.85
N ARG A 327 -16.81 -5.05 3.13
CA ARG A 327 -16.83 -6.24 4.00
C ARG A 327 -17.70 -7.33 3.42
N VAL A 328 -17.48 -8.56 3.91
CA VAL A 328 -18.34 -9.72 3.66
C VAL A 328 -18.75 -10.27 5.01
N ALA A 329 -20.03 -10.45 5.23
CA ALA A 329 -20.54 -11.06 6.47
C ALA A 329 -20.08 -12.53 6.57
N ILE A 330 -19.33 -12.85 7.62
CA ILE A 330 -18.87 -14.23 7.90
C ILE A 330 -19.85 -15.02 8.76
N ALA A 331 -20.82 -14.34 9.36
CA ALA A 331 -21.97 -14.85 10.11
C ALA A 331 -23.14 -13.88 9.91
N ASP A 332 -24.35 -14.26 10.37
CA ASP A 332 -25.48 -13.34 10.43
C ASP A 332 -25.15 -12.21 11.42
N VAL A 333 -25.44 -10.98 11.06
CA VAL A 333 -25.16 -9.77 11.86
C VAL A 333 -26.42 -8.91 11.93
N THR A 334 -26.85 -8.58 13.13
CA THR A 334 -27.96 -7.61 13.33
C THR A 334 -27.42 -6.20 13.11
N LEU A 335 -28.06 -5.44 12.23
CA LEU A 335 -27.76 -4.04 11.96
C LEU A 335 -28.41 -3.11 13.00
N PRO A 336 -28.02 -1.82 13.07
CA PRO A 336 -28.58 -0.86 14.03
C PRO A 336 -30.09 -0.61 13.90
N ASN A 337 -30.69 -0.96 12.77
CA ASN A 337 -32.14 -0.87 12.48
C ASN A 337 -32.85 -2.23 12.63
N ASP A 338 -32.22 -3.18 13.34
CA ASP A 338 -32.68 -4.55 13.57
C ASP A 338 -32.78 -5.46 12.31
N ASP A 339 -32.39 -4.98 11.14
CA ASP A 339 -32.27 -5.85 9.97
C ASP A 339 -31.13 -6.85 10.14
N ILE A 340 -31.28 -8.03 9.50
CA ILE A 340 -30.27 -9.06 9.56
C ILE A 340 -29.49 -9.14 8.25
N LEU A 341 -28.22 -8.77 8.31
CA LEU A 341 -27.25 -9.03 7.25
C LEU A 341 -26.88 -10.52 7.28
N LYS A 342 -27.17 -11.23 6.22
CA LYS A 342 -26.95 -12.67 6.14
C LYS A 342 -25.47 -13.00 5.88
N LYS A 343 -25.04 -14.16 6.36
CA LYS A 343 -23.71 -14.70 6.03
C LYS A 343 -23.49 -14.76 4.52
N GLY A 344 -22.40 -14.15 4.05
CA GLY A 344 -22.04 -14.07 2.63
C GLY A 344 -22.46 -12.75 1.96
N ASP A 345 -23.31 -11.96 2.59
CA ASP A 345 -23.69 -10.62 2.10
C ASP A 345 -22.48 -9.71 2.08
N LYS A 346 -22.49 -8.79 1.11
CA LYS A 346 -21.43 -7.81 0.92
C LYS A 346 -21.95 -6.44 1.25
N ILE A 347 -21.19 -5.70 2.03
CA ILE A 347 -21.45 -4.31 2.36
C ILE A 347 -20.35 -3.41 1.84
N ILE A 348 -20.71 -2.18 1.56
CA ILE A 348 -19.82 -1.08 1.20
C ILE A 348 -20.33 0.19 1.87
N GLY A 349 -19.42 0.92 2.50
CA GLY A 349 -19.72 2.23 3.08
C GLY A 349 -19.78 3.29 1.96
N ASN A 350 -20.85 4.06 1.95
CA ASN A 350 -21.02 5.20 1.06
C ASN A 350 -20.09 6.34 1.46
N MET A 351 -19.39 6.94 0.50
CA MET A 351 -18.47 8.06 0.74
C MET A 351 -19.08 9.43 0.39
N SER A 352 -20.31 9.48 -0.12
CA SER A 352 -20.92 10.75 -0.56
C SER A 352 -21.14 11.77 0.57
N HIS A 353 -21.17 11.31 1.82
CA HIS A 353 -21.21 12.20 3.00
C HIS A 353 -19.97 13.11 3.11
N MET A 354 -18.87 12.80 2.44
CA MET A 354 -17.71 13.70 2.36
C MET A 354 -18.02 14.99 1.57
N TRP A 355 -19.11 14.99 0.78
CA TRP A 355 -19.61 16.14 0.02
C TRP A 355 -20.93 16.68 0.58
N ASP A 356 -21.33 16.24 1.77
CA ASP A 356 -22.55 16.66 2.43
C ASP A 356 -22.27 17.86 3.36
N SER A 357 -23.09 18.90 3.25
CA SER A 357 -22.97 20.10 4.07
C SER A 357 -23.32 19.89 5.54
N ASP A 358 -24.04 18.81 5.86
CA ASP A 358 -24.25 18.40 7.26
C ASP A 358 -22.98 17.83 7.90
N THR A 359 -22.04 17.34 7.07
CA THR A 359 -20.74 16.81 7.54
C THR A 359 -19.62 17.84 7.47
N TYR A 360 -19.59 18.63 6.40
CA TYR A 360 -18.56 19.63 6.14
C TYR A 360 -19.16 20.95 5.64
N ASP A 361 -18.88 22.04 6.31
CA ASP A 361 -19.29 23.37 5.84
C ASP A 361 -18.81 23.64 4.42
N ASN A 362 -19.73 24.09 3.53
CA ASN A 362 -19.43 24.30 2.12
C ASN A 362 -18.76 23.07 1.46
N ALA A 363 -19.30 21.88 1.70
CA ALA A 363 -18.69 20.60 1.35
C ALA A 363 -18.28 20.44 -0.12
N LEU A 364 -18.93 21.12 -1.06
CA LEU A 364 -18.63 21.10 -2.50
C LEU A 364 -17.52 22.07 -2.91
N LYS A 365 -17.04 22.90 -1.98
CA LYS A 365 -15.97 23.86 -2.24
C LYS A 365 -14.65 23.37 -1.65
N PHE A 366 -13.59 23.40 -2.44
CA PHE A 366 -12.22 23.17 -1.96
C PHE A 366 -11.83 24.25 -0.95
N ASP A 367 -11.54 23.88 0.29
CA ASP A 367 -11.03 24.77 1.34
C ASP A 367 -9.70 24.22 1.87
N PRO A 368 -8.56 24.76 1.44
CA PRO A 368 -7.24 24.29 1.85
C PRO A 368 -6.99 24.38 3.36
N TYR A 369 -7.71 25.28 4.04
CA TYR A 369 -7.57 25.49 5.49
C TYR A 369 -8.56 24.68 6.33
N ARG A 370 -9.45 23.92 5.73
CA ARG A 370 -10.49 23.15 6.44
C ARG A 370 -9.93 22.37 7.62
N PHE A 371 -8.92 21.56 7.38
CA PHE A 371 -8.33 20.72 8.42
C PHE A 371 -7.34 21.46 9.31
N VAL A 372 -6.81 22.62 8.89
CA VAL A 372 -6.08 23.54 9.80
C VAL A 372 -7.05 24.13 10.82
N LYS A 373 -8.21 24.63 10.37
CA LYS A 373 -9.26 25.16 11.26
C LYS A 373 -9.78 24.09 12.23
N MET A 374 -10.00 22.87 11.73
CA MET A 374 -10.45 21.74 12.55
C MET A 374 -9.47 21.42 13.68
N ARG A 375 -8.15 21.56 13.46
CA ARG A 375 -7.14 21.40 14.51
C ARG A 375 -7.29 22.44 15.64
N GLN A 376 -7.70 23.66 15.30
CA GLN A 376 -7.85 24.76 16.25
C GLN A 376 -9.13 24.64 17.10
N THR A 377 -10.16 23.96 16.58
CA THR A 377 -11.47 23.81 17.25
C THR A 377 -11.61 22.59 18.14
N GLY A 378 -10.51 21.84 18.38
CA GLY A 378 -10.50 20.71 19.30
C GLY A 378 -10.64 19.32 18.66
N ASP A 379 -10.89 19.23 17.37
CA ASP A 379 -10.97 17.98 16.61
C ASP A 379 -9.62 17.56 15.97
N ASP A 380 -8.52 17.92 16.61
CA ASP A 380 -7.16 17.64 16.11
C ASP A 380 -6.97 16.18 15.69
N LYS A 381 -7.52 15.24 16.48
CA LYS A 381 -7.41 13.79 16.16
C LYS A 381 -8.00 13.40 14.83
N LYS A 382 -9.00 14.13 14.31
CA LYS A 382 -9.63 13.86 13.00
C LYS A 382 -8.99 14.68 11.88
N ALA A 383 -8.26 15.72 12.18
CA ALA A 383 -7.75 16.70 11.22
C ALA A 383 -6.53 16.24 10.43
N HIS A 384 -5.72 15.30 10.93
CA HIS A 384 -4.53 14.83 10.22
C HIS A 384 -4.87 14.03 8.96
N LEU A 385 -4.05 14.14 7.92
CA LEU A 385 -4.19 13.38 6.67
C LEU A 385 -4.33 11.88 6.93
N VAL A 386 -3.52 11.33 7.82
CA VAL A 386 -3.50 9.91 8.18
C VAL A 386 -4.62 9.47 9.11
N SER A 387 -5.37 10.42 9.67
CA SER A 387 -6.50 10.11 10.55
C SER A 387 -7.70 9.65 9.75
N THR A 388 -8.32 8.57 10.21
CA THR A 388 -9.54 8.01 9.60
C THR A 388 -10.71 8.13 10.56
N SER A 389 -11.87 8.43 10.00
CA SER A 389 -13.15 8.51 10.74
C SER A 389 -14.28 8.01 9.87
N ALA A 390 -15.48 7.88 10.43
CA ALA A 390 -16.66 7.55 9.66
C ALA A 390 -16.99 8.64 8.62
N GLU A 391 -16.65 9.88 8.93
CA GLU A 391 -16.89 11.06 8.08
C GLU A 391 -15.81 11.24 6.99
N HIS A 392 -14.62 10.60 7.16
CA HIS A 392 -13.51 10.68 6.18
C HIS A 392 -12.92 9.30 5.92
N LEU A 393 -13.40 8.66 4.88
CA LEU A 393 -13.04 7.29 4.50
C LEU A 393 -11.94 7.20 3.43
N GLY A 394 -11.19 8.27 3.16
CA GLY A 394 -10.16 8.30 2.11
C GLY A 394 -9.10 7.20 2.26
N PHE A 395 -8.71 6.86 3.49
CA PHE A 395 -7.85 5.71 3.82
C PHE A 395 -8.63 4.53 4.43
N GLY A 396 -9.96 4.45 4.23
CA GLY A 396 -10.81 3.50 4.92
C GLY A 396 -10.97 3.84 6.40
N HIS A 397 -11.47 2.91 7.22
CA HIS A 397 -11.65 3.12 8.66
C HIS A 397 -11.64 1.81 9.45
N GLY A 398 -11.30 1.91 10.74
CA GLY A 398 -11.25 0.78 11.68
C GLY A 398 -10.04 -0.13 11.43
N ILE A 399 -10.16 -1.40 11.77
CA ILE A 399 -9.07 -2.40 11.71
C ILE A 399 -8.51 -2.64 10.30
N HIS A 400 -9.28 -2.29 9.27
CA HIS A 400 -8.88 -2.39 7.87
C HIS A 400 -8.58 -1.03 7.23
N ALA A 401 -8.32 0.00 8.03
CA ALA A 401 -7.76 1.24 7.50
C ALA A 401 -6.45 0.96 6.76
N CYS A 402 -6.16 1.75 5.73
CA CYS A 402 -4.96 1.56 4.91
C CYS A 402 -3.70 1.47 5.82
N PRO A 403 -2.96 0.35 5.80
CA PRO A 403 -1.76 0.20 6.60
C PRO A 403 -0.63 1.12 6.11
N GLY A 404 -0.59 1.42 4.80
CA GLY A 404 0.40 2.28 4.16
C GLY A 404 0.11 3.78 4.24
N ARG A 405 -0.95 4.24 4.90
CA ARG A 405 -1.35 5.66 4.92
C ARG A 405 -0.28 6.61 5.46
N PHE A 406 0.50 6.15 6.46
CA PHE A 406 1.61 6.95 7.00
C PHE A 406 2.76 7.07 6.01
N PHE A 407 3.07 5.98 5.29
CA PHE A 407 4.08 5.96 4.25
C PHE A 407 3.67 6.88 3.10
N ALA A 408 2.47 6.70 2.54
CA ALA A 408 1.94 7.53 1.45
C ALA A 408 1.88 9.01 1.81
N ALA A 409 1.43 9.36 3.03
CA ALA A 409 1.38 10.74 3.48
C ALA A 409 2.77 11.39 3.54
N ASN A 410 3.77 10.68 4.08
CA ASN A 410 5.13 11.18 4.15
C ASN A 410 5.77 11.29 2.76
N GLU A 411 5.58 10.29 1.90
CA GLU A 411 6.07 10.27 0.53
C GLU A 411 5.53 11.46 -0.28
N ILE A 412 4.20 11.69 -0.25
CA ILE A 412 3.57 12.83 -0.94
C ILE A 412 4.09 14.16 -0.41
N LYS A 413 4.25 14.31 0.92
CA LYS A 413 4.78 15.55 1.52
C LYS A 413 6.22 15.82 1.08
N ILE A 414 7.09 14.80 1.07
CA ILE A 414 8.48 14.92 0.61
C ILE A 414 8.51 15.32 -0.87
N LEU A 415 7.74 14.63 -1.71
CA LEU A 415 7.63 14.97 -3.13
C LEU A 415 7.15 16.38 -3.35
N LEU A 416 6.11 16.83 -2.63
CA LEU A 416 5.60 18.19 -2.73
C LEU A 416 6.63 19.23 -2.25
N CYS A 417 7.40 18.97 -1.19
CA CYS A 417 8.50 19.87 -0.80
C CYS A 417 9.48 20.10 -1.95
N HIS A 418 9.97 19.04 -2.58
CA HIS A 418 10.87 19.17 -3.73
C HIS A 418 10.19 19.82 -4.93
N MET A 419 8.97 19.43 -5.28
CA MET A 419 8.23 19.94 -6.42
C MET A 419 7.88 21.42 -6.29
N LEU A 420 7.44 21.87 -5.12
CA LEU A 420 7.01 23.25 -4.90
C LEU A 420 8.19 24.23 -4.75
N LEU A 421 9.29 23.80 -4.14
CA LEU A 421 10.49 24.64 -4.04
C LEU A 421 11.22 24.77 -5.38
N LYS A 422 11.30 23.66 -6.14
CA LYS A 422 12.14 23.61 -7.36
C LYS A 422 11.41 24.01 -8.63
N TYR A 423 10.06 24.01 -8.66
CA TYR A 423 9.30 24.25 -9.89
C TYR A 423 8.13 25.18 -9.66
N ASP A 424 7.84 25.97 -10.71
CA ASP A 424 6.56 26.68 -10.88
C ASP A 424 5.57 25.76 -11.60
N TRP A 425 4.30 25.86 -11.21
CA TRP A 425 3.20 25.03 -11.68
C TRP A 425 2.02 25.88 -12.13
N LYS A 426 1.40 25.53 -13.25
CA LYS A 426 0.13 26.12 -13.69
C LYS A 426 -0.64 25.17 -14.60
N LEU A 427 -1.93 25.38 -14.73
CA LEU A 427 -2.75 24.75 -15.76
C LEU A 427 -2.63 25.49 -17.09
N PRO A 428 -2.86 24.79 -18.23
CA PRO A 428 -3.08 25.46 -19.51
C PRO A 428 -4.23 26.47 -19.40
N GLU A 429 -4.16 27.52 -20.19
CA GLU A 429 -5.20 28.56 -20.19
C GLU A 429 -6.57 27.98 -20.55
N GLY A 430 -7.59 28.34 -19.77
CA GLY A 430 -8.96 27.89 -19.95
C GLY A 430 -9.24 26.42 -19.54
N TYR A 431 -8.22 25.64 -19.20
CA TYR A 431 -8.43 24.29 -18.76
C TYR A 431 -8.97 24.21 -17.31
N LYS A 432 -10.02 23.43 -17.13
CA LYS A 432 -10.62 23.13 -15.82
C LYS A 432 -10.73 21.63 -15.69
N PRO A 433 -10.04 20.99 -14.73
CA PRO A 433 -10.09 19.55 -14.53
C PRO A 433 -11.53 19.08 -14.29
N GLN A 434 -11.94 18.01 -15.00
CA GLN A 434 -13.26 17.39 -14.89
C GLN A 434 -13.09 15.91 -14.55
N PRO A 435 -13.18 15.51 -13.27
CA PRO A 435 -13.05 14.11 -12.91
C PRO A 435 -14.19 13.28 -13.53
N THR A 436 -13.87 12.04 -13.88
CA THR A 436 -14.81 11.08 -14.45
C THR A 436 -15.05 9.92 -13.49
N PHE A 437 -16.16 9.21 -13.65
CA PHE A 437 -16.48 8.07 -12.79
C PHE A 437 -16.89 6.86 -13.60
N SER A 438 -16.53 5.68 -13.06
CA SER A 438 -16.93 4.39 -13.61
C SER A 438 -17.23 3.43 -12.47
N GLY A 439 -18.50 3.12 -12.25
CA GLY A 439 -18.96 2.37 -11.08
C GLY A 439 -18.55 3.09 -9.78
N PHE A 440 -17.82 2.41 -8.92
CA PHE A 440 -17.30 2.98 -7.67
C PHE A 440 -15.93 3.66 -7.81
N LYS A 441 -15.39 3.83 -9.01
CA LYS A 441 -14.12 4.55 -9.24
C LYS A 441 -14.40 6.00 -9.59
N LEU A 442 -13.68 6.91 -8.97
CA LEU A 442 -13.63 8.32 -9.32
C LEU A 442 -12.21 8.61 -9.83
N LEU A 443 -12.13 8.87 -11.13
CA LEU A 443 -10.88 9.05 -11.85
C LEU A 443 -10.59 10.54 -12.00
N GLY A 444 -9.33 10.94 -11.76
CA GLY A 444 -8.87 12.29 -12.04
C GLY A 444 -8.95 12.60 -13.54
N ASP A 445 -9.05 13.88 -13.85
CA ASP A 445 -8.93 14.34 -15.24
C ASP A 445 -7.44 14.48 -15.59
N TYR A 446 -6.97 13.55 -16.38
CA TYR A 446 -5.59 13.50 -16.88
C TYR A 446 -5.53 13.72 -18.39
N SER A 447 -6.57 14.33 -18.96
CA SER A 447 -6.67 14.60 -20.40
C SER A 447 -5.75 15.72 -20.86
N SER A 448 -5.31 16.58 -19.95
CA SER A 448 -4.38 17.68 -20.24
C SER A 448 -3.10 17.59 -19.41
N ASN A 449 -2.04 18.20 -19.94
CA ASN A 449 -0.79 18.35 -19.22
C ASN A 449 -0.93 19.42 -18.13
N ILE A 450 -0.18 19.26 -17.03
CA ILE A 450 0.15 20.35 -16.13
C ILE A 450 1.42 21.03 -16.68
N LEU A 451 1.44 22.35 -16.70
CA LEU A 451 2.62 23.09 -17.15
C LEU A 451 3.57 23.31 -15.98
N VAL A 452 4.84 23.04 -16.21
CA VAL A 452 5.91 23.14 -15.22
C VAL A 452 7.12 23.84 -15.82
N ARG A 453 7.89 24.54 -14.97
CA ARG A 453 9.22 25.04 -15.31
C ARG A 453 10.11 25.08 -14.06
N ARG A 454 11.42 24.92 -14.25
CA ARG A 454 12.40 25.04 -13.18
C ARG A 454 12.48 26.50 -12.69
N ARG A 455 12.54 26.70 -11.37
CA ARG A 455 12.70 28.00 -10.72
C ARG A 455 13.93 28.03 -9.81
N ALA A 456 14.31 29.21 -9.37
CA ALA A 456 15.25 29.36 -8.27
C ALA A 456 14.55 29.00 -6.95
N GLU A 457 15.15 28.13 -6.19
CA GLU A 457 14.64 27.70 -4.89
C GLU A 457 15.07 28.64 -3.77
N GLU A 458 14.18 28.89 -2.81
CA GLU A 458 14.45 29.72 -1.63
C GLU A 458 15.31 28.98 -0.60
N LEU A 459 15.29 27.67 -0.63
CA LEU A 459 15.99 26.79 0.30
C LEU A 459 16.56 25.61 -0.46
N ASP A 460 17.85 25.37 -0.35
CA ASP A 460 18.49 24.16 -0.91
C ASP A 460 18.16 22.93 -0.03
N ILE A 461 17.03 22.29 -0.39
CA ILE A 461 16.51 21.12 0.31
C ILE A 461 17.45 19.90 0.19
N ASP A 462 18.25 19.81 -0.88
CA ASP A 462 19.16 18.68 -1.11
C ASP A 462 20.36 18.73 -0.16
N SER A 463 20.83 19.95 0.20
CA SER A 463 21.92 20.12 1.17
C SER A 463 21.49 19.73 2.60
N LEU A 464 20.22 19.98 2.96
CA LEU A 464 19.67 19.63 4.27
C LEU A 464 19.46 18.12 4.47
N SER A 465 19.34 17.38 3.38
CA SER A 465 19.14 15.92 3.44
C SER A 465 20.44 15.14 3.72
N ARG A 466 21.61 15.80 3.64
CA ARG A 466 22.93 15.19 3.80
C ARG A 466 23.55 15.39 5.19
N SER A 467 22.93 16.19 6.03
CA SER A 467 23.33 16.46 7.41
C SER A 467 22.60 15.53 8.39
#